data_6130475f6c89b9851b955d65f419c2ec
#
_entry.id   6130475f6c89b9851b955d65f419c2ec
#
_cell.length_a   1.000
_cell.length_b   1.000
_cell.length_c   1.000
_cell.angle_alpha   90.00
_cell.angle_beta   90.00
_cell.angle_gamma   90.00
#
_symmetry.space_group_name_H-M   'P 1'
#
loop_
_entity.id
_entity.type
_entity.pdbx_description
1 polymer ?
#
loop_
_entity_poly.entity_id
_entity_poly.type
_entity_poly.pdbx_seq_one_letter_code
_entity_poly.pdbx_strand_id
1 'polypeptide(L)'
;MKYLFTSLLAFLLLLTACKSGSDTEPEETKIPEKKVLTINPDGTFFKMSLAQWSLHKPIEAGTLSPMDFAKTAKEMGFDGIEYVSSMYVPAIKEYDNLEEAYEKILVPLKLKSEQYGVENLIIMVDNEGDLASSDPKEVARAIANHSMWIDVAEYLGCHSVRVNLFGNEDNQAAWRAQATSSLKRLSTYAQQKKINVIVENHGGFSSNAGLLWKTISGVSMSNCGTLPDFGNFCLAREGGARWGAACVEEYDKYRGVEELMPLAKAVSAKSYAFDADGNETTIDYEKMLRIVKDAGYDGYIGVEFEGDAADPTAGISATKNLLIKAAKAIK
;
A
#
# COMPACT_ATOMS: atom_id res chain seq x y z
N MET A 1 -46.05 -38.98 -57.73
CA MET A 1 -47.30 -38.57 -57.14
C MET A 1 -47.03 -37.24 -56.45
N LYS A 2 -47.27 -36.12 -57.15
CA LYS A 2 -48.47 -35.24 -57.07
C LYS A 2 -48.84 -35.00 -55.63
N TYR A 3 -48.64 -33.76 -55.08
CA TYR A 3 -49.60 -32.65 -55.13
C TYR A 3 -48.91 -31.32 -54.88
N LEU A 4 -49.16 -30.38 -55.76
CA LEU A 4 -49.17 -28.95 -55.63
C LEU A 4 -50.20 -28.51 -54.56
N PHE A 5 -49.94 -27.47 -53.81
CA PHE A 5 -50.94 -26.47 -53.44
C PHE A 5 -50.31 -25.06 -53.36
N THR A 6 -50.86 -24.21 -54.19
CA THR A 6 -50.68 -22.78 -54.33
C THR A 6 -51.55 -22.02 -53.34
N SER A 7 -51.13 -20.81 -53.06
CA SER A 7 -51.95 -19.61 -52.71
C SER A 7 -51.58 -19.06 -51.32
N LEU A 8 -51.41 -17.84 -51.06
CA LEU A 8 -51.98 -16.57 -51.50
C LEU A 8 -51.19 -15.42 -50.91
N LEU A 9 -50.81 -14.49 -51.76
CA LEU A 9 -50.14 -13.22 -51.38
C LEU A 9 -51.18 -12.30 -50.76
N ALA A 10 -50.97 -11.86 -49.50
CA ALA A 10 -51.69 -10.75 -48.92
C ALA A 10 -50.69 -9.66 -48.55
N PHE A 11 -50.69 -8.61 -49.35
CA PHE A 11 -49.93 -7.37 -49.13
C PHE A 11 -50.65 -6.57 -48.06
N LEU A 12 -50.08 -6.44 -46.85
CA LEU A 12 -50.52 -5.51 -45.85
C LEU A 12 -49.54 -4.34 -45.80
N LEU A 13 -49.94 -3.21 -46.35
CA LEU A 13 -49.29 -1.92 -46.23
C LEU A 13 -49.48 -1.43 -44.77
N LEU A 14 -48.41 -1.49 -43.98
CA LEU A 14 -48.35 -0.80 -42.71
C LEU A 14 -47.60 0.51 -42.89
N LEU A 15 -48.34 1.58 -42.77
CA LEU A 15 -47.84 2.95 -42.64
C LEU A 15 -47.03 3.08 -41.37
N THR A 16 -45.71 3.21 -41.48
CA THR A 16 -44.87 3.61 -40.38
C THR A 16 -44.91 5.12 -40.20
N ALA A 17 -45.66 5.56 -39.16
CA ALA A 17 -45.54 6.90 -38.67
C ALA A 17 -44.20 7.09 -37.95
N CYS A 18 -43.35 7.96 -38.48
CA CYS A 18 -42.19 8.46 -37.76
C CYS A 18 -42.63 9.23 -36.53
N LYS A 19 -42.35 8.69 -35.34
CA LYS A 19 -42.39 9.42 -34.08
C LYS A 19 -40.96 9.80 -33.72
N SER A 20 -40.57 11.02 -34.03
CA SER A 20 -39.38 11.69 -33.52
C SER A 20 -39.64 12.10 -32.07
N GLY A 21 -38.65 11.88 -31.22
CA GLY A 21 -38.64 12.37 -29.84
C GLY A 21 -38.31 11.27 -28.84
N SER A 22 -37.05 10.90 -28.72
CA SER A 22 -36.53 10.22 -27.51
C SER A 22 -35.98 11.32 -26.59
N ASP A 23 -36.84 11.80 -25.70
CA ASP A 23 -36.36 12.46 -24.49
C ASP A 23 -35.67 11.40 -23.64
N THR A 24 -34.33 11.28 -23.78
CA THR A 24 -33.51 10.60 -22.80
C THR A 24 -33.42 11.55 -21.61
N GLU A 25 -34.19 11.25 -20.56
CA GLU A 25 -33.89 11.82 -19.23
C GLU A 25 -32.40 11.61 -18.91
N PRO A 26 -31.73 12.65 -18.38
CA PRO A 26 -30.35 12.47 -17.94
C PRO A 26 -30.35 11.41 -16.82
N GLU A 27 -29.53 10.36 -17.01
CA GLU A 27 -29.28 9.33 -16.02
C GLU A 27 -28.77 10.04 -14.75
N GLU A 28 -29.61 10.08 -13.70
CA GLU A 28 -29.19 10.59 -12.40
C GLU A 28 -27.93 9.83 -11.98
N THR A 29 -26.78 10.48 -12.00
CA THR A 29 -25.56 9.97 -11.41
C THR A 29 -25.82 9.76 -9.93
N LYS A 30 -26.12 8.51 -9.54
CA LYS A 30 -26.23 8.12 -8.13
C LYS A 30 -24.91 8.48 -7.46
N ILE A 31 -24.95 9.50 -6.61
CA ILE A 31 -23.86 9.80 -5.70
C ILE A 31 -23.67 8.53 -4.86
N PRO A 32 -22.47 7.91 -4.86
CA PRO A 32 -22.26 6.71 -4.07
C PRO A 32 -22.56 7.03 -2.61
N GLU A 33 -23.39 6.21 -1.97
CA GLU A 33 -23.68 6.35 -0.54
C GLU A 33 -22.36 6.31 0.23
N LYS A 34 -22.11 7.32 1.07
CA LYS A 34 -20.92 7.40 1.90
C LYS A 34 -20.92 6.21 2.86
N LYS A 35 -19.88 5.38 2.83
CA LYS A 35 -19.74 4.22 3.72
C LYS A 35 -19.83 4.67 5.18
N VAL A 36 -20.71 4.06 5.96
CA VAL A 36 -20.77 4.28 7.40
C VAL A 36 -19.65 3.51 8.05
N LEU A 37 -18.70 4.22 8.67
CA LEU A 37 -17.54 3.62 9.34
C LEU A 37 -17.91 3.16 10.74
N THR A 38 -17.40 2.01 11.15
CA THR A 38 -17.53 1.51 12.52
C THR A 38 -16.52 2.22 13.42
N ILE A 39 -16.99 2.72 14.58
CA ILE A 39 -16.11 3.34 15.57
C ILE A 39 -15.71 2.31 16.62
N ASN A 40 -14.41 2.13 16.80
CA ASN A 40 -13.82 1.25 17.79
C ASN A 40 -13.99 1.81 19.22
N PRO A 41 -13.80 0.96 20.27
CA PRO A 41 -13.91 1.41 21.66
C PRO A 41 -12.97 2.55 22.06
N ASP A 42 -11.80 2.66 21.42
CA ASP A 42 -10.83 3.73 21.62
C ASP A 42 -11.19 5.04 20.90
N GLY A 43 -12.26 5.03 20.11
CA GLY A 43 -12.76 6.18 19.34
C GLY A 43 -12.19 6.31 17.94
N THR A 44 -11.38 5.35 17.47
CA THR A 44 -10.85 5.30 16.10
C THR A 44 -11.87 4.67 15.13
N PHE A 45 -11.79 4.98 13.85
CA PHE A 45 -12.55 4.33 12.77
C PHE A 45 -11.69 3.33 11.98
N PHE A 46 -10.49 3.07 12.43
CA PHE A 46 -9.48 2.19 11.84
C PHE A 46 -8.83 1.35 12.94
N LYS A 47 -8.17 0.27 12.55
CA LYS A 47 -7.28 -0.51 13.41
C LYS A 47 -5.83 0.04 13.31
N MET A 48 -4.96 -0.30 14.26
CA MET A 48 -3.57 0.13 14.24
C MET A 48 -2.61 -1.05 14.16
N SER A 49 -1.64 -0.95 13.25
CA SER A 49 -0.49 -1.85 13.13
C SER A 49 0.81 -1.13 13.48
N LEU A 50 1.85 -1.90 13.75
CA LEU A 50 3.21 -1.39 13.90
C LEU A 50 4.00 -1.75 12.63
N ALA A 51 4.58 -0.74 11.98
CA ALA A 51 5.57 -0.92 10.93
C ALA A 51 6.93 -1.24 11.55
N GLN A 52 7.54 -2.35 11.16
CA GLN A 52 8.82 -2.82 11.71
C GLN A 52 9.95 -1.82 11.50
N TRP A 53 9.86 -0.98 10.45
CA TRP A 53 10.83 0.07 10.21
C TRP A 53 10.97 1.03 11.40
N SER A 54 9.92 1.26 12.18
CA SER A 54 10.00 2.03 13.42
C SER A 54 11.05 1.51 14.41
N LEU A 55 11.42 0.23 14.30
CA LEU A 55 12.39 -0.46 15.16
C LEU A 55 13.74 -0.71 14.47
N HIS A 56 13.99 -0.09 13.29
CA HIS A 56 15.21 -0.35 12.53
C HIS A 56 16.50 -0.06 13.35
N LYS A 57 16.54 1.07 14.07
CA LYS A 57 17.72 1.45 14.85
C LYS A 57 18.13 0.40 15.93
N PRO A 58 17.24 -0.04 16.83
CA PRO A 58 17.58 -1.08 17.79
C PRO A 58 17.85 -2.44 17.12
N ILE A 59 17.23 -2.76 15.98
CA ILE A 59 17.51 -4.00 15.23
C ILE A 59 18.92 -3.93 14.61
N GLU A 60 19.27 -2.83 13.94
CA GLU A 60 20.61 -2.62 13.35
C GLU A 60 21.70 -2.57 14.41
N ALA A 61 21.42 -2.02 15.59
CA ALA A 61 22.31 -2.02 16.73
C ALA A 61 22.45 -3.40 17.40
N GLY A 62 21.66 -4.40 17.01
CA GLY A 62 21.65 -5.74 17.60
C GLY A 62 21.07 -5.81 19.02
N THR A 63 20.40 -4.76 19.48
CA THR A 63 19.75 -4.71 20.81
C THR A 63 18.32 -5.28 20.80
N LEU A 64 17.73 -5.41 19.62
CA LEU A 64 16.45 -6.05 19.39
C LEU A 64 16.58 -7.06 18.24
N SER A 65 16.12 -8.30 18.46
CA SER A 65 16.05 -9.29 17.38
C SER A 65 14.82 -9.02 16.49
N PRO A 66 14.97 -9.03 15.15
CA PRO A 66 13.81 -8.95 14.26
C PRO A 66 12.82 -10.11 14.49
N MET A 67 13.31 -11.23 15.04
CA MET A 67 12.48 -12.38 15.40
C MET A 67 11.54 -12.12 16.59
N ASP A 68 11.75 -11.06 17.37
CA ASP A 68 10.90 -10.69 18.52
C ASP A 68 9.87 -9.61 18.17
N PHE A 69 9.72 -9.28 16.88
CA PHE A 69 8.85 -8.21 16.42
C PHE A 69 7.38 -8.38 16.85
N ALA A 70 6.80 -9.56 16.68
CA ALA A 70 5.43 -9.84 17.09
C ALA A 70 5.20 -9.64 18.60
N LYS A 71 6.17 -10.07 19.43
CA LYS A 71 6.16 -9.83 20.87
C LYS A 71 6.20 -8.34 21.20
N THR A 72 7.16 -7.63 20.62
CA THR A 72 7.35 -6.19 20.84
C THR A 72 6.10 -5.39 20.45
N ALA A 73 5.52 -5.68 19.29
CA ALA A 73 4.29 -5.05 18.84
C ALA A 73 3.13 -5.28 19.81
N LYS A 74 2.95 -6.51 20.29
CA LYS A 74 1.89 -6.82 21.26
C LYS A 74 2.10 -6.13 22.60
N GLU A 75 3.32 -6.08 23.12
CA GLU A 75 3.68 -5.38 24.35
C GLU A 75 3.42 -3.86 24.23
N MET A 76 3.56 -3.28 23.03
CA MET A 76 3.21 -1.89 22.72
C MET A 76 1.70 -1.70 22.42
N GLY A 77 0.90 -2.77 22.49
CA GLY A 77 -0.56 -2.76 22.32
C GLY A 77 -1.01 -2.57 20.87
N PHE A 78 -0.30 -3.18 19.92
CA PHE A 78 -0.73 -3.32 18.53
C PHE A 78 -1.33 -4.70 18.28
N ASP A 79 -2.32 -4.75 17.39
CA ASP A 79 -2.98 -5.99 16.98
C ASP A 79 -2.57 -6.45 15.57
N GLY A 80 -1.82 -5.63 14.83
CA GLY A 80 -1.29 -5.94 13.51
C GLY A 80 0.17 -5.53 13.36
N ILE A 81 0.90 -6.21 12.47
CA ILE A 81 2.32 -5.97 12.20
C ILE A 81 2.62 -5.96 10.70
N GLU A 82 3.59 -5.13 10.34
CA GLU A 82 4.08 -4.94 8.97
C GLU A 82 5.59 -5.18 8.94
N TYR A 83 6.01 -6.28 8.34
CA TYR A 83 7.40 -6.71 8.28
C TYR A 83 8.21 -5.89 7.28
N VAL A 84 9.52 -5.80 7.49
CA VAL A 84 10.50 -5.26 6.52
C VAL A 84 11.43 -6.38 6.06
N SER A 85 11.41 -6.69 4.78
CA SER A 85 12.14 -7.82 4.18
C SER A 85 13.64 -7.77 4.44
N SER A 86 14.24 -6.59 4.33
CA SER A 86 15.69 -6.39 4.50
C SER A 86 16.22 -6.78 5.89
N MET A 87 15.36 -6.80 6.91
CA MET A 87 15.74 -7.21 8.27
C MET A 87 15.88 -8.72 8.41
N TYR A 88 15.38 -9.51 7.46
CA TYR A 88 15.44 -10.98 7.45
C TYR A 88 16.39 -11.55 6.41
N VAL A 89 16.71 -10.78 5.36
CA VAL A 89 17.61 -11.20 4.29
C VAL A 89 18.97 -11.70 4.79
N PRO A 90 19.65 -11.06 5.78
CA PRO A 90 20.90 -11.58 6.31
C PRO A 90 20.76 -12.99 6.89
N ALA A 91 19.74 -13.20 7.73
CA ALA A 91 19.49 -14.51 8.34
C ALA A 91 19.10 -15.59 7.32
N ILE A 92 18.29 -15.22 6.31
CA ILE A 92 17.90 -16.14 5.22
C ILE A 92 19.12 -16.59 4.42
N LYS A 93 20.06 -15.69 4.16
CA LYS A 93 21.31 -15.98 3.40
C LYS A 93 22.32 -16.86 4.14
N GLU A 94 22.14 -17.12 5.43
CA GLU A 94 22.98 -18.04 6.21
C GLU A 94 22.71 -19.52 5.84
N TYR A 95 21.62 -19.80 5.14
CA TYR A 95 21.23 -21.16 4.76
C TYR A 95 21.46 -21.42 3.28
N ASP A 96 21.98 -22.62 2.96
CA ASP A 96 22.33 -23.03 1.61
C ASP A 96 21.10 -23.22 0.70
N ASN A 97 19.91 -23.44 1.30
CA ASN A 97 18.67 -23.61 0.58
C ASN A 97 17.47 -22.90 1.24
N LEU A 98 16.49 -22.58 0.44
CA LEU A 98 15.31 -21.84 0.88
C LEU A 98 14.43 -22.65 1.84
N GLU A 99 14.38 -23.98 1.74
CA GLU A 99 13.55 -24.83 2.59
C GLU A 99 14.03 -24.75 4.06
N GLU A 100 15.35 -24.83 4.25
CA GLU A 100 15.95 -24.66 5.58
C GLU A 100 15.72 -23.24 6.13
N ALA A 101 15.92 -22.22 5.29
CA ALA A 101 15.63 -20.83 5.68
C ALA A 101 14.16 -20.64 6.08
N TYR A 102 13.23 -21.27 5.37
CA TYR A 102 11.80 -21.26 5.74
C TYR A 102 11.58 -21.86 7.12
N GLU A 103 12.13 -23.06 7.38
CA GLU A 103 11.97 -23.73 8.67
C GLU A 103 12.58 -22.93 9.82
N LYS A 104 13.75 -22.32 9.61
CA LYS A 104 14.48 -21.63 10.67
C LYS A 104 14.06 -20.19 10.92
N ILE A 105 13.48 -19.51 9.93
CA ILE A 105 13.11 -18.10 9.99
C ILE A 105 11.60 -17.90 9.93
N LEU A 106 10.94 -18.41 8.87
CA LEU A 106 9.53 -18.09 8.63
C LEU A 106 8.57 -18.86 9.52
N VAL A 107 8.87 -20.14 9.80
CA VAL A 107 8.06 -20.92 10.75
C VAL A 107 8.05 -20.29 12.14
N PRO A 108 9.21 -19.93 12.75
CA PRO A 108 9.22 -19.20 14.03
C PRO A 108 8.52 -17.84 13.99
N LEU A 109 8.62 -17.06 12.90
CA LEU A 109 7.90 -15.79 12.77
C LEU A 109 6.39 -16.00 12.83
N LYS A 110 5.86 -16.96 12.07
CA LYS A 110 4.44 -17.28 12.06
C LYS A 110 3.95 -17.75 13.42
N LEU A 111 4.67 -18.69 14.05
CA LEU A 111 4.34 -19.18 15.39
C LEU A 111 4.34 -18.06 16.44
N LYS A 112 5.28 -17.11 16.36
CA LYS A 112 5.31 -15.96 17.28
C LYS A 112 4.13 -15.02 17.06
N SER A 113 3.73 -14.71 15.82
CA SER A 113 2.55 -13.88 15.57
C SER A 113 1.27 -14.55 16.09
N GLU A 114 1.12 -15.85 15.90
CA GLU A 114 0.02 -16.64 16.45
C GLU A 114 0.05 -16.66 17.98
N GLN A 115 1.22 -16.91 18.59
CA GLN A 115 1.40 -16.94 20.05
C GLN A 115 1.03 -15.62 20.73
N TYR A 116 1.40 -14.50 20.14
CA TYR A 116 1.11 -13.16 20.69
C TYR A 116 -0.23 -12.59 20.22
N GLY A 117 -0.92 -13.28 19.32
CA GLY A 117 -2.23 -12.88 18.81
C GLY A 117 -2.18 -11.54 18.05
N VAL A 118 -1.19 -11.39 17.17
CA VAL A 118 -1.07 -10.25 16.25
C VAL A 118 -1.26 -10.69 14.81
N GLU A 119 -1.98 -9.88 14.02
CA GLU A 119 -2.23 -10.18 12.61
C GLU A 119 -0.99 -9.80 11.77
N ASN A 120 -0.52 -10.70 10.90
CA ASN A 120 0.48 -10.40 9.89
C ASN A 120 -0.21 -9.70 8.72
N LEU A 121 0.19 -8.48 8.36
CA LEU A 121 -0.56 -7.66 7.41
C LEU A 121 0.18 -7.45 6.10
N ILE A 122 1.43 -7.02 6.18
CA ILE A 122 2.22 -6.57 5.03
C ILE A 122 3.65 -7.04 5.16
N ILE A 123 4.30 -7.33 4.03
CA ILE A 123 5.75 -7.35 3.94
C ILE A 123 6.17 -6.15 3.10
N MET A 124 6.92 -5.22 3.67
CA MET A 124 7.58 -4.12 2.96
C MET A 124 8.86 -4.67 2.33
N VAL A 125 8.86 -4.76 0.99
CA VAL A 125 9.97 -5.34 0.23
C VAL A 125 10.95 -4.25 -0.15
N ASP A 126 12.13 -4.27 0.48
CA ASP A 126 13.20 -3.30 0.27
C ASP A 126 14.47 -3.94 -0.27
N ASN A 127 15.20 -3.20 -1.09
CA ASN A 127 16.53 -3.58 -1.63
C ASN A 127 16.53 -4.85 -2.53
N GLU A 128 15.38 -5.20 -3.11
CA GLU A 128 15.22 -6.39 -3.96
C GLU A 128 15.26 -6.08 -5.46
N GLY A 129 15.70 -4.88 -5.82
CA GLY A 129 15.91 -4.43 -7.18
C GLY A 129 14.90 -3.40 -7.68
N ASP A 130 15.27 -2.73 -8.77
CA ASP A 130 14.55 -1.58 -9.30
C ASP A 130 13.50 -2.02 -10.34
N LEU A 131 12.21 -2.01 -9.95
CA LEU A 131 11.09 -2.47 -10.78
C LEU A 131 10.81 -1.58 -11.99
N ALA A 132 11.26 -0.32 -11.97
CA ALA A 132 11.13 0.63 -13.08
C ALA A 132 12.45 0.85 -13.85
N SER A 133 13.46 -0.01 -13.68
CA SER A 133 14.74 0.09 -14.38
C SER A 133 14.60 0.00 -15.91
N SER A 134 15.52 0.66 -16.63
CA SER A 134 15.66 0.52 -18.08
C SER A 134 16.42 -0.75 -18.49
N ASP A 135 17.13 -1.41 -17.55
CA ASP A 135 17.82 -2.67 -17.80
C ASP A 135 16.85 -3.87 -17.65
N PRO A 136 16.57 -4.62 -18.73
CA PRO A 136 15.68 -5.78 -18.66
C PRO A 136 16.17 -6.89 -17.73
N LYS A 137 17.49 -7.02 -17.52
CA LYS A 137 18.07 -8.01 -16.60
C LYS A 137 17.79 -7.62 -15.16
N GLU A 138 17.95 -6.35 -14.83
CA GLU A 138 17.60 -5.80 -13.51
C GLU A 138 16.11 -5.99 -13.22
N VAL A 139 15.24 -5.64 -14.17
CA VAL A 139 13.78 -5.84 -14.03
C VAL A 139 13.44 -7.32 -13.81
N ALA A 140 14.07 -8.22 -14.56
CA ALA A 140 13.82 -9.66 -14.40
C ALA A 140 14.25 -10.16 -13.01
N ARG A 141 15.41 -9.71 -12.52
CA ARG A 141 15.92 -9.99 -11.18
C ARG A 141 14.97 -9.44 -10.09
N ALA A 142 14.61 -8.17 -10.23
CA ALA A 142 13.69 -7.51 -9.29
C ALA A 142 12.36 -8.27 -9.19
N ILE A 143 11.75 -8.64 -10.33
CA ILE A 143 10.51 -9.40 -10.34
C ILE A 143 10.66 -10.77 -9.67
N ALA A 144 11.76 -11.49 -9.92
CA ALA A 144 11.99 -12.79 -9.29
C ALA A 144 12.10 -12.65 -7.75
N ASN A 145 12.86 -11.67 -7.27
CA ASN A 145 13.04 -11.41 -5.85
C ASN A 145 11.72 -11.01 -5.18
N HIS A 146 10.97 -10.07 -5.77
CA HIS A 146 9.66 -9.67 -5.24
C HIS A 146 8.64 -10.82 -5.27
N SER A 147 8.71 -11.73 -6.25
CA SER A 147 7.84 -12.90 -6.30
C SER A 147 8.11 -13.86 -5.14
N MET A 148 9.38 -14.03 -4.74
CA MET A 148 9.74 -14.79 -3.54
C MET A 148 9.08 -14.19 -2.28
N TRP A 149 9.10 -12.86 -2.13
CA TRP A 149 8.45 -12.21 -1.00
C TRP A 149 6.91 -12.29 -1.05
N ILE A 150 6.31 -12.43 -2.22
CA ILE A 150 4.88 -12.76 -2.35
C ILE A 150 4.59 -14.15 -1.79
N ASP A 151 5.47 -15.14 -2.03
CA ASP A 151 5.36 -16.49 -1.46
C ASP A 151 5.49 -16.47 0.06
N VAL A 152 6.43 -15.67 0.58
CA VAL A 152 6.59 -15.46 2.02
C VAL A 152 5.35 -14.79 2.63
N ALA A 153 4.76 -13.81 1.96
CA ALA A 153 3.55 -13.14 2.42
C ALA A 153 2.35 -14.11 2.49
N GLU A 154 2.18 -14.97 1.48
CA GLU A 154 1.18 -16.04 1.50
C GLU A 154 1.39 -16.97 2.70
N TYR A 155 2.62 -17.43 2.92
CA TYR A 155 2.95 -18.33 4.02
C TYR A 155 2.68 -17.73 5.40
N LEU A 156 3.07 -16.46 5.62
CA LEU A 156 2.85 -15.75 6.88
C LEU A 156 1.39 -15.34 7.09
N GLY A 157 0.55 -15.36 6.04
CA GLY A 157 -0.84 -14.92 6.09
C GLY A 157 -1.01 -13.41 5.95
N CYS A 158 -0.03 -12.70 5.38
CA CYS A 158 -0.15 -11.29 5.04
C CYS A 158 -1.17 -11.09 3.92
N HIS A 159 -1.83 -9.93 3.88
CA HIS A 159 -2.74 -9.60 2.78
C HIS A 159 -2.05 -8.86 1.63
N SER A 160 -0.85 -8.33 1.83
CA SER A 160 -0.15 -7.52 0.83
C SER A 160 1.37 -7.64 0.91
N VAL A 161 2.02 -7.36 -0.21
CA VAL A 161 3.42 -6.93 -0.25
C VAL A 161 3.48 -5.48 -0.70
N ARG A 162 4.26 -4.64 -0.02
CA ARG A 162 4.57 -3.29 -0.46
C ARG A 162 5.86 -3.32 -1.26
N VAL A 163 5.84 -2.71 -2.43
CA VAL A 163 6.98 -2.58 -3.32
C VAL A 163 7.34 -1.11 -3.56
N ASN A 164 8.63 -0.86 -3.82
CA ASN A 164 9.12 0.44 -4.25
C ASN A 164 9.25 0.49 -5.77
N LEU A 165 9.10 1.69 -6.36
CA LEU A 165 9.22 1.90 -7.80
C LEU A 165 10.42 2.81 -8.11
N PHE A 166 11.62 2.24 -8.06
CA PHE A 166 12.85 2.92 -8.45
C PHE A 166 13.30 2.52 -9.86
N GLY A 167 14.21 3.33 -10.44
CA GLY A 167 14.76 3.20 -11.79
C GLY A 167 14.19 4.24 -12.76
N ASN A 168 14.89 4.52 -13.88
CA ASN A 168 14.54 5.54 -14.88
C ASN A 168 14.23 6.93 -14.28
N GLU A 169 14.97 7.35 -13.28
CA GLU A 169 14.69 8.53 -12.44
C GLU A 169 14.78 9.86 -13.20
N ASP A 170 15.35 9.87 -14.41
CA ASP A 170 15.48 11.00 -15.33
C ASP A 170 14.41 11.01 -16.45
N ASN A 171 13.60 9.93 -16.57
CA ASN A 171 12.61 9.78 -17.63
C ASN A 171 11.26 9.27 -17.12
N GLN A 172 10.38 10.20 -16.76
CA GLN A 172 9.06 9.92 -16.22
C GLN A 172 8.20 8.98 -17.08
N ALA A 173 8.25 9.12 -18.42
CA ALA A 173 7.46 8.29 -19.33
C ALA A 173 7.97 6.84 -19.36
N ALA A 174 9.28 6.66 -19.40
CA ALA A 174 9.92 5.34 -19.33
C ALA A 174 9.69 4.71 -17.95
N TRP A 175 9.86 5.46 -16.86
CA TRP A 175 9.57 5.03 -15.51
C TRP A 175 8.13 4.49 -15.40
N ARG A 176 7.14 5.29 -15.83
CA ARG A 176 5.73 4.91 -15.77
C ARG A 176 5.43 3.64 -16.57
N ALA A 177 5.92 3.57 -17.79
CA ALA A 177 5.69 2.41 -18.66
C ALA A 177 6.26 1.12 -18.06
N GLN A 178 7.51 1.18 -17.58
CA GLN A 178 8.18 0.03 -16.97
C GLN A 178 7.55 -0.34 -15.63
N ALA A 179 7.26 0.62 -14.76
CA ALA A 179 6.58 0.40 -13.48
C ALA A 179 5.22 -0.29 -13.69
N THR A 180 4.38 0.21 -14.61
CA THR A 180 3.08 -0.41 -14.95
C THR A 180 3.26 -1.86 -15.41
N SER A 181 4.25 -2.13 -16.26
CA SER A 181 4.56 -3.48 -16.76
C SER A 181 4.99 -4.42 -15.64
N SER A 182 5.90 -3.98 -14.77
CA SER A 182 6.41 -4.77 -13.64
C SER A 182 5.30 -5.06 -12.62
N LEU A 183 4.52 -4.05 -12.26
CA LEU A 183 3.38 -4.19 -11.35
C LEU A 183 2.34 -5.17 -11.90
N LYS A 184 2.06 -5.13 -13.20
CA LYS A 184 1.13 -6.08 -13.84
C LYS A 184 1.62 -7.52 -13.72
N ARG A 185 2.91 -7.76 -13.95
CA ARG A 185 3.52 -9.10 -13.80
C ARG A 185 3.44 -9.60 -12.36
N LEU A 186 3.83 -8.76 -11.39
CA LEU A 186 3.78 -9.12 -9.97
C LEU A 186 2.33 -9.33 -9.51
N SER A 187 1.41 -8.44 -9.89
CA SER A 187 -0.01 -8.56 -9.49
C SER A 187 -0.66 -9.81 -10.11
N THR A 188 -0.28 -10.21 -11.33
CA THR A 188 -0.75 -11.45 -11.94
C THR A 188 -0.29 -12.69 -11.16
N TYR A 189 0.98 -12.69 -10.70
CA TYR A 189 1.51 -13.75 -9.84
C TYR A 189 0.82 -13.76 -8.47
N ALA A 190 0.74 -12.61 -7.82
CA ALA A 190 0.18 -12.42 -6.48
C ALA A 190 -1.33 -12.73 -6.41
N GLN A 191 -2.07 -12.53 -7.50
CA GLN A 191 -3.50 -12.82 -7.58
C GLN A 191 -3.82 -14.30 -7.32
N GLN A 192 -2.96 -15.21 -7.79
CA GLN A 192 -3.11 -16.65 -7.57
C GLN A 192 -2.99 -17.04 -6.09
N LYS A 193 -2.31 -16.20 -5.31
CA LYS A 193 -2.04 -16.36 -3.88
C LYS A 193 -2.94 -15.47 -3.00
N LYS A 194 -3.86 -14.72 -3.62
CA LYS A 194 -4.74 -13.75 -2.95
C LYS A 194 -3.98 -12.63 -2.20
N ILE A 195 -2.79 -12.29 -2.69
CA ILE A 195 -1.95 -11.23 -2.16
C ILE A 195 -2.13 -9.98 -3.01
N ASN A 196 -2.19 -8.80 -2.37
CA ASN A 196 -2.13 -7.52 -3.06
C ASN A 196 -0.68 -7.10 -3.27
N VAL A 197 -0.42 -6.43 -4.38
CA VAL A 197 0.82 -5.70 -4.64
C VAL A 197 0.49 -4.22 -4.47
N ILE A 198 1.05 -3.60 -3.44
CA ILE A 198 0.78 -2.20 -3.10
C ILE A 198 2.04 -1.36 -3.23
N VAL A 199 1.87 -0.11 -3.63
CA VAL A 199 2.97 0.83 -3.81
C VAL A 199 2.82 1.98 -2.83
N GLU A 200 3.91 2.28 -2.13
CA GLU A 200 4.05 3.45 -1.28
C GLU A 200 4.56 4.65 -2.09
N ASN A 201 4.10 5.86 -1.77
CA ASN A 201 4.81 7.08 -2.16
C ASN A 201 6.11 7.13 -1.36
N HIS A 202 7.27 6.84 -2.00
CA HIS A 202 8.53 6.58 -1.31
C HIS A 202 9.73 7.20 -2.04
N GLY A 203 9.66 8.52 -2.32
CA GLY A 203 10.71 9.29 -2.99
C GLY A 203 10.60 9.34 -4.51
N GLY A 204 11.13 10.40 -5.09
CA GLY A 204 11.19 10.60 -6.54
C GLY A 204 9.83 10.56 -7.22
N PHE A 205 9.74 9.88 -8.35
CA PHE A 205 8.49 9.79 -9.13
C PHE A 205 7.34 9.13 -8.39
N SER A 206 7.59 8.21 -7.44
CA SER A 206 6.53 7.61 -6.64
C SER A 206 5.91 8.59 -5.64
N SER A 207 6.62 9.65 -5.24
CA SER A 207 6.11 10.73 -4.40
C SER A 207 5.23 11.73 -5.15
N ASN A 208 5.21 11.70 -6.50
CA ASN A 208 4.21 12.42 -7.28
C ASN A 208 2.92 11.59 -7.32
N ALA A 209 1.99 11.89 -6.42
CA ALA A 209 0.78 11.10 -6.22
C ALA A 209 -0.06 10.97 -7.49
N GLY A 210 -0.24 12.05 -8.25
CA GLY A 210 -0.97 12.01 -9.51
C GLY A 210 -0.31 11.12 -10.57
N LEU A 211 1.03 11.06 -10.61
CA LEU A 211 1.77 10.15 -11.48
C LEU A 211 1.63 8.68 -10.99
N LEU A 212 1.80 8.46 -9.69
CA LEU A 212 1.67 7.14 -9.07
C LEU A 212 0.26 6.58 -9.27
N TRP A 213 -0.76 7.38 -9.03
CA TRP A 213 -2.16 7.00 -9.28
C TRP A 213 -2.38 6.55 -10.73
N LYS A 214 -1.88 7.34 -11.71
CA LYS A 214 -1.97 7.00 -13.15
C LYS A 214 -1.23 5.70 -13.49
N THR A 215 -0.11 5.44 -12.82
CA THR A 215 0.71 4.24 -13.00
C THR A 215 -0.06 3.00 -12.53
N ILE A 216 -0.57 3.03 -11.31
CA ILE A 216 -1.30 1.91 -10.69
C ILE A 216 -2.65 1.68 -11.39
N SER A 217 -3.40 2.74 -11.70
CA SER A 217 -4.64 2.63 -12.47
C SER A 217 -4.42 1.98 -13.85
N GLY A 218 -3.26 2.24 -14.48
CA GLY A 218 -2.86 1.63 -15.75
C GLY A 218 -2.60 0.12 -15.67
N VAL A 219 -2.36 -0.44 -14.48
CA VAL A 219 -2.22 -1.90 -14.27
C VAL A 219 -3.55 -2.61 -14.48
N SER A 220 -4.67 -1.97 -14.13
CA SER A 220 -6.05 -2.47 -14.30
C SER A 220 -6.28 -3.84 -13.62
N MET A 221 -5.76 -4.02 -12.40
CA MET A 221 -5.96 -5.21 -11.59
C MET A 221 -6.40 -4.82 -10.17
N SER A 222 -7.42 -5.50 -9.64
CA SER A 222 -8.02 -5.17 -8.33
C SER A 222 -7.10 -5.44 -7.14
N ASN A 223 -6.11 -6.32 -7.31
CA ASN A 223 -5.09 -6.60 -6.30
C ASN A 223 -3.81 -5.75 -6.46
N CYS A 224 -3.82 -4.73 -7.33
CA CYS A 224 -2.80 -3.68 -7.37
C CYS A 224 -3.36 -2.41 -6.74
N GLY A 225 -2.64 -1.82 -5.79
CA GLY A 225 -3.13 -0.66 -5.05
C GLY A 225 -2.01 0.20 -4.48
N THR A 226 -2.39 1.11 -3.59
CA THR A 226 -1.48 2.03 -2.91
C THR A 226 -1.37 1.71 -1.43
N LEU A 227 -0.27 2.15 -0.83
CA LEU A 227 -0.06 2.38 0.59
C LEU A 227 0.29 3.86 0.74
N PRO A 228 -0.71 4.78 0.89
CA PRO A 228 -0.43 6.18 1.12
C PRO A 228 0.33 6.37 2.44
N ASP A 229 1.54 6.93 2.36
CA ASP A 229 2.35 7.34 3.51
C ASP A 229 2.18 8.84 3.76
N PHE A 230 2.09 9.25 5.02
CA PHE A 230 1.82 10.64 5.40
C PHE A 230 3.01 11.58 5.20
N GLY A 231 4.24 11.06 5.10
CA GLY A 231 5.47 11.86 5.10
C GLY A 231 6.36 11.75 3.86
N ASN A 232 6.24 10.69 3.07
CA ASN A 232 7.17 10.37 1.98
C ASN A 232 6.83 11.08 0.67
N PHE A 233 6.79 12.43 0.67
CA PHE A 233 6.41 13.25 -0.49
C PHE A 233 7.57 14.00 -1.15
N CYS A 234 8.83 13.65 -0.84
CA CYS A 234 9.98 14.29 -1.45
C CYS A 234 10.18 13.84 -2.91
N LEU A 235 10.07 14.78 -3.85
CA LEU A 235 10.25 14.57 -5.28
C LEU A 235 11.72 14.59 -5.69
N ALA A 236 12.51 15.50 -5.10
CA ALA A 236 13.93 15.64 -5.39
C ALA A 236 14.72 15.99 -4.12
N ARG A 237 15.91 15.43 -4.02
CA ARG A 237 16.87 15.71 -2.94
C ARG A 237 18.11 16.40 -3.49
N GLU A 238 18.85 17.11 -2.63
CA GLU A 238 20.12 17.71 -2.97
C GLU A 238 21.07 16.70 -3.63
N GLY A 239 21.74 17.14 -4.69
CA GLY A 239 22.69 16.30 -5.43
C GLY A 239 22.08 15.10 -6.17
N GLY A 240 20.76 15.01 -6.30
CA GLY A 240 20.08 13.86 -6.91
C GLY A 240 20.13 12.58 -6.06
N ALA A 241 20.39 12.72 -4.76
CA ALA A 241 20.46 11.59 -3.85
C ALA A 241 19.09 10.90 -3.71
N ARG A 242 19.08 9.57 -3.63
CA ARG A 242 17.86 8.81 -3.34
C ARG A 242 17.43 8.98 -1.88
N TRP A 243 18.38 8.96 -0.94
CA TRP A 243 18.19 9.08 0.50
C TRP A 243 19.25 9.96 1.18
N GLY A 244 18.99 10.37 2.42
CA GLY A 244 19.99 10.96 3.33
C GLY A 244 20.32 12.43 3.08
N ALA A 245 19.91 13.02 1.94
CA ALA A 245 20.11 14.44 1.66
C ALA A 245 18.81 15.23 1.87
N ALA A 246 18.93 16.56 2.05
CA ALA A 246 17.79 17.44 2.24
C ALA A 246 16.81 17.37 1.03
N CYS A 247 15.52 17.42 1.30
CA CYS A 247 14.49 17.51 0.27
C CYS A 247 14.47 18.94 -0.30
N VAL A 248 14.56 19.08 -1.62
CA VAL A 248 14.56 20.39 -2.31
C VAL A 248 13.28 20.63 -3.10
N GLU A 249 12.50 19.58 -3.36
CA GLU A 249 11.20 19.67 -4.01
C GLU A 249 10.25 18.65 -3.36
N GLU A 250 9.10 19.10 -2.87
CA GLU A 250 8.12 18.28 -2.18
C GLU A 250 6.74 18.38 -2.84
N TYR A 251 6.04 17.26 -2.96
CA TYR A 251 4.62 17.22 -3.32
C TYR A 251 3.76 17.60 -2.12
N ASP A 252 2.60 18.25 -2.32
CA ASP A 252 1.67 18.50 -1.22
C ASP A 252 1.16 17.18 -0.63
N LYS A 253 1.53 16.90 0.62
CA LYS A 253 1.27 15.62 1.29
C LYS A 253 -0.23 15.33 1.48
N TYR A 254 -1.04 16.34 1.74
CA TYR A 254 -2.48 16.17 1.96
C TYR A 254 -3.19 15.86 0.65
N ARG A 255 -2.90 16.65 -0.39
CA ARG A 255 -3.36 16.37 -1.73
C ARG A 255 -2.87 15.00 -2.22
N GLY A 256 -1.63 14.65 -1.91
CA GLY A 256 -1.04 13.38 -2.29
C GLY A 256 -1.77 12.20 -1.68
N VAL A 257 -2.06 12.23 -0.37
CA VAL A 257 -2.85 11.19 0.27
C VAL A 257 -4.26 11.14 -0.31
N GLU A 258 -4.93 12.30 -0.50
CA GLU A 258 -6.26 12.36 -1.09
C GLU A 258 -6.32 11.69 -2.49
N GLU A 259 -5.33 11.96 -3.34
CA GLU A 259 -5.22 11.36 -4.68
C GLU A 259 -4.98 9.83 -4.64
N LEU A 260 -4.25 9.32 -3.64
CA LEU A 260 -3.89 7.90 -3.53
C LEU A 260 -4.94 7.05 -2.81
N MET A 261 -5.73 7.64 -1.91
CA MET A 261 -6.73 6.91 -1.10
C MET A 261 -7.73 6.06 -1.90
N PRO A 262 -8.21 6.45 -3.10
CA PRO A 262 -9.14 5.61 -3.87
C PRO A 262 -8.61 4.21 -4.23
N LEU A 263 -7.29 4.01 -4.23
CA LEU A 263 -6.64 2.74 -4.53
C LEU A 263 -5.98 2.11 -3.27
N ALA A 264 -6.14 2.72 -2.10
CA ALA A 264 -5.49 2.30 -0.86
C ALA A 264 -5.92 0.90 -0.42
N LYS A 265 -4.95 0.07 -0.06
CA LYS A 265 -5.11 -1.24 0.59
C LYS A 265 -4.55 -1.23 2.02
N ALA A 266 -3.72 -0.25 2.33
CA ALA A 266 -3.15 0.04 3.63
C ALA A 266 -2.82 1.55 3.69
N VAL A 267 -2.49 2.06 4.86
CA VAL A 267 -2.09 3.46 5.10
C VAL A 267 -0.94 3.47 6.09
N SER A 268 0.10 4.30 5.83
CA SER A 268 1.24 4.49 6.74
C SER A 268 1.16 5.86 7.42
N ALA A 269 1.11 5.85 8.75
CA ALA A 269 1.15 7.05 9.57
C ALA A 269 2.60 7.39 9.96
N LYS A 270 3.34 7.94 9.01
CA LYS A 270 4.70 8.44 9.21
C LYS A 270 4.73 9.56 10.25
N SER A 271 5.74 9.53 11.11
CA SER A 271 5.99 10.59 12.09
C SER A 271 7.48 10.73 12.39
N TYR A 272 7.92 11.93 12.78
CA TYR A 272 9.33 12.24 13.02
C TYR A 272 9.55 12.86 14.39
N ALA A 273 8.83 13.93 14.73
CA ALA A 273 9.02 14.68 15.97
C ALA A 273 7.69 15.19 16.51
N PHE A 274 7.64 15.41 17.83
CA PHE A 274 6.43 15.85 18.53
C PHE A 274 6.71 17.11 19.33
N ASP A 275 5.71 18.02 19.35
CA ASP A 275 5.71 19.18 20.23
C ASP A 275 5.30 18.79 21.67
N ALA A 276 5.28 19.82 22.57
CA ALA A 276 4.91 19.62 23.97
C ALA A 276 3.46 19.17 24.17
N ASP A 277 2.59 19.41 23.20
CA ASP A 277 1.17 19.03 23.21
C ASP A 277 0.94 17.65 22.57
N GLY A 278 2.01 16.99 22.11
CA GLY A 278 2.01 15.68 21.49
C GLY A 278 1.48 15.71 20.05
N ASN A 279 1.56 16.83 19.34
CA ASN A 279 1.29 16.89 17.91
C ASN A 279 2.57 16.63 17.13
N GLU A 280 2.45 15.99 15.97
CA GLU A 280 3.56 15.85 15.02
C GLU A 280 3.89 17.25 14.45
N THR A 281 5.19 17.56 14.31
CA THR A 281 5.64 18.93 14.03
C THR A 281 5.55 19.34 12.56
N THR A 282 5.41 18.37 11.63
CA THR A 282 5.41 18.59 10.19
C THR A 282 4.15 18.08 9.48
N ILE A 283 3.35 17.24 10.16
CA ILE A 283 2.16 16.59 9.61
C ILE A 283 0.97 16.89 10.53
N ASP A 284 -0.05 17.56 9.99
CA ASP A 284 -1.34 17.74 10.68
C ASP A 284 -2.17 16.45 10.59
N TYR A 285 -2.19 15.70 11.68
CA TYR A 285 -2.85 14.40 11.75
C TYR A 285 -4.38 14.49 11.72
N GLU A 286 -4.97 15.60 12.21
CA GLU A 286 -6.43 15.79 12.11
C GLU A 286 -6.84 15.98 10.65
N LYS A 287 -6.10 16.84 9.92
CA LYS A 287 -6.32 17.05 8.48
C LYS A 287 -6.11 15.75 7.70
N MET A 288 -5.03 15.01 8.00
CA MET A 288 -4.69 13.76 7.33
C MET A 288 -5.75 12.68 7.56
N LEU A 289 -6.16 12.46 8.83
CA LEU A 289 -7.19 11.47 9.14
C LEU A 289 -8.57 11.85 8.60
N ARG A 290 -8.87 13.14 8.44
CA ARG A 290 -10.09 13.57 7.76
C ARG A 290 -10.13 13.11 6.30
N ILE A 291 -9.02 13.22 5.59
CA ILE A 291 -8.88 12.72 4.21
C ILE A 291 -9.09 11.19 4.18
N VAL A 292 -8.43 10.46 5.07
CA VAL A 292 -8.55 8.99 5.17
C VAL A 292 -10.00 8.57 5.47
N LYS A 293 -10.65 9.25 6.42
CA LYS A 293 -12.05 9.01 6.79
C LYS A 293 -13.03 9.32 5.67
N ASP A 294 -12.82 10.44 4.97
CA ASP A 294 -13.70 10.86 3.86
C ASP A 294 -13.59 9.93 2.65
N ALA A 295 -12.45 9.27 2.48
CA ALA A 295 -12.28 8.19 1.51
C ALA A 295 -12.98 6.88 1.90
N GLY A 296 -13.56 6.78 3.10
CA GLY A 296 -14.26 5.57 3.59
C GLY A 296 -13.34 4.43 3.99
N TYR A 297 -12.07 4.71 4.30
CA TYR A 297 -11.11 3.69 4.73
C TYR A 297 -11.31 3.33 6.19
N ASP A 298 -11.34 2.03 6.52
CA ASP A 298 -11.53 1.45 7.84
C ASP A 298 -10.58 0.28 8.14
N GLY A 299 -9.54 0.14 7.32
CA GLY A 299 -8.51 -0.88 7.49
C GLY A 299 -7.50 -0.57 8.59
N TYR A 300 -6.32 -1.16 8.48
CA TYR A 300 -5.21 -0.85 9.37
C TYR A 300 -4.46 0.42 8.93
N ILE A 301 -4.09 1.25 9.89
CA ILE A 301 -3.12 2.34 9.73
C ILE A 301 -1.84 1.92 10.47
N GLY A 302 -0.75 1.78 9.72
CA GLY A 302 0.56 1.43 10.25
C GLY A 302 1.23 2.61 10.94
N VAL A 303 1.60 2.45 12.20
CA VAL A 303 2.45 3.40 12.91
C VAL A 303 3.88 3.24 12.43
N GLU A 304 4.44 4.28 11.85
CA GLU A 304 5.83 4.30 11.36
C GLU A 304 6.57 5.54 11.84
N PHE A 305 7.32 5.37 12.94
CA PHE A 305 8.13 6.43 13.53
C PHE A 305 9.56 6.40 12.98
N GLU A 306 10.02 7.52 12.43
CA GLU A 306 11.37 7.71 11.88
C GLU A 306 12.12 8.89 12.52
N GLY A 307 11.82 9.22 13.77
CA GLY A 307 12.54 10.26 14.50
C GLY A 307 13.98 9.85 14.87
N ASP A 308 14.76 10.84 15.29
CA ASP A 308 16.19 10.66 15.57
C ASP A 308 16.52 9.90 16.87
N ALA A 309 15.52 9.58 17.69
CA ALA A 309 15.75 8.85 18.94
C ALA A 309 16.37 7.47 18.71
N ALA A 310 17.40 7.13 19.51
CA ALA A 310 18.02 5.79 19.47
C ALA A 310 17.03 4.72 19.97
N ASP A 311 16.22 5.04 20.99
CA ASP A 311 15.06 4.22 21.42
C ASP A 311 13.78 4.81 20.82
N PRO A 312 13.15 4.15 19.86
CA PRO A 312 11.96 4.66 19.20
C PRO A 312 10.66 4.48 20.00
N THR A 313 10.70 3.80 21.15
CA THR A 313 9.50 3.39 21.91
C THR A 313 8.60 4.57 22.27
N ALA A 314 9.18 5.69 22.70
CA ALA A 314 8.43 6.89 23.02
C ALA A 314 7.77 7.51 21.77
N GLY A 315 8.49 7.57 20.65
CA GLY A 315 7.98 8.09 19.38
C GLY A 315 6.85 7.22 18.79
N ILE A 316 7.00 5.90 18.82
CA ILE A 316 5.95 4.96 18.42
C ILE A 316 4.68 5.16 19.27
N SER A 317 4.85 5.28 20.59
CA SER A 317 3.73 5.53 21.53
C SER A 317 3.09 6.89 21.29
N ALA A 318 3.87 7.93 21.00
CA ALA A 318 3.38 9.27 20.68
C ALA A 318 2.56 9.26 19.38
N THR A 319 3.03 8.58 18.33
CA THR A 319 2.31 8.43 17.06
C THR A 319 0.96 7.73 17.27
N LYS A 320 0.96 6.62 18.01
CA LYS A 320 -0.27 5.88 18.35
C LYS A 320 -1.27 6.77 19.12
N ASN A 321 -0.80 7.49 20.13
CA ASN A 321 -1.65 8.40 20.92
C ASN A 321 -2.18 9.55 20.07
N LEU A 322 -1.37 10.09 19.15
CA LEU A 322 -1.78 11.16 18.25
C LEU A 322 -2.85 10.69 17.26
N LEU A 323 -2.74 9.46 16.71
CA LEU A 323 -3.79 8.86 15.87
C LEU A 323 -5.13 8.77 16.61
N ILE A 324 -5.13 8.31 17.87
CA ILE A 324 -6.34 8.23 18.71
C ILE A 324 -6.89 9.64 19.01
N LYS A 325 -6.02 10.60 19.37
CA LYS A 325 -6.40 12.00 19.65
C LYS A 325 -7.06 12.63 18.42
N ALA A 326 -6.42 12.55 17.26
CA ALA A 326 -6.90 13.13 16.01
C ALA A 326 -8.21 12.46 15.53
N ALA A 327 -8.33 11.13 15.63
CA ALA A 327 -9.56 10.42 15.28
C ALA A 327 -10.77 10.90 16.11
N LYS A 328 -10.57 11.17 17.42
CA LYS A 328 -11.61 11.72 18.31
C LYS A 328 -12.00 13.15 17.96
N ALA A 329 -11.06 13.95 17.47
CA ALA A 329 -11.29 15.36 17.11
C ALA A 329 -12.11 15.52 15.82
N ILE A 330 -12.06 14.54 14.90
CA ILE A 330 -12.71 14.61 13.59
C ILE A 330 -14.05 13.85 13.52
N LYS A 331 -14.74 13.73 14.63
CA LYS A 331 -16.05 13.04 14.73
C LYS A 331 -17.08 13.51 13.73
#